data_15fb4a6e362cc1c14c8c61f2eadc5388
#
_entry.id   15fb4a6e362cc1c14c8c61f2eadc5388
#
_cell.length_a   1.000
_cell.length_b   1.000
_cell.length_c   1.000
_cell.angle_alpha   90.00
_cell.angle_beta   90.00
_cell.angle_gamma   90.00
#
_symmetry.space_group_name_H-M   'P 1'
#
loop_
_entity.id
_entity.type
_entity.pdbx_description
1 polymer ?
#
loop_
_entity_poly.entity_id
_entity_poly.type
_entity_poly.pdbx_seq_one_letter_code
_entity_poly.pdbx_strand_id
1 'polypeptide(L)'
;MKKVMKKVLVEMLKDSKRSDRKLAELIGVSQPTVTRTRSKLVKNGTIRNFMIIPDFAKIGFEIMAITTGVYKVPRSKELIEKGQKWFNKHSNIIFASRCQGMGKDAVMISFHRSYAEYDAFVNDLKAELGELIEGSENMLVSLNGFVAKPFGLKYLAEHIET
;
A
#
# COMPACT_ATOMS: atom_id res chain seq x y z
N MET A 1 -0.18 -5.36 22.35
CA MET A 1 1.28 -5.12 22.12
C MET A 1 1.90 -4.56 23.40
N LYS A 2 3.15 -4.98 23.78
CA LYS A 2 3.82 -4.44 24.96
C LYS A 2 4.15 -2.95 24.79
N LYS A 3 4.10 -2.14 25.88
CA LYS A 3 4.26 -0.67 25.86
C LYS A 3 5.53 -0.20 25.11
N VAL A 4 6.69 -0.83 25.34
CA VAL A 4 7.93 -0.49 24.63
C VAL A 4 7.86 -0.79 23.13
N MET A 5 7.26 -1.92 22.74
CA MET A 5 7.07 -2.26 21.33
C MET A 5 6.18 -1.25 20.59
N LYS A 6 5.11 -0.79 21.26
CA LYS A 6 4.22 0.24 20.75
C LYS A 6 4.98 1.54 20.51
N LYS A 7 5.75 2.02 21.50
CA LYS A 7 6.57 3.24 21.37
C LYS A 7 7.62 3.15 20.26
N VAL A 8 8.35 2.02 20.16
CA VAL A 8 9.34 1.83 19.10
C VAL A 8 8.67 1.88 17.73
N LEU A 9 7.53 1.19 17.53
CA LEU A 9 6.78 1.21 16.27
C LEU A 9 6.32 2.62 15.90
N VAL A 10 5.76 3.36 16.86
CA VAL A 10 5.27 4.73 16.67
C VAL A 10 6.39 5.66 16.22
N GLU A 11 7.53 5.65 16.91
CA GLU A 11 8.66 6.50 16.55
C GLU A 11 9.28 6.12 15.18
N MET A 12 9.22 4.84 14.81
CA MET A 12 9.62 4.39 13.47
C MET A 12 8.62 4.79 12.39
N LEU A 13 7.31 4.87 12.68
CA LEU A 13 6.31 5.40 11.74
C LEU A 13 6.49 6.91 11.49
N LYS A 14 6.89 7.67 12.54
CA LYS A 14 7.21 9.10 12.41
C LYS A 14 8.45 9.32 11.53
N ASP A 15 9.50 8.51 11.74
CA ASP A 15 10.73 8.56 10.95
C ASP A 15 11.50 7.22 11.05
N SER A 16 11.44 6.45 9.96
CA SER A 16 12.08 5.13 9.88
C SER A 16 13.62 5.18 9.76
N LYS A 17 14.21 6.35 9.47
CA LYS A 17 15.66 6.55 9.37
C LYS A 17 16.37 6.68 10.73
N ARG A 18 15.60 6.88 11.81
CA ARG A 18 16.18 7.03 13.16
C ARG A 18 16.99 5.80 13.54
N SER A 19 18.21 6.05 14.02
CA SER A 19 19.05 4.99 14.58
C SER A 19 18.46 4.43 15.87
N ASP A 20 18.82 3.20 16.23
CA ASP A 20 18.39 2.57 17.48
C ASP A 20 18.82 3.39 18.71
N ARG A 21 19.98 4.07 18.64
CA ARG A 21 20.44 4.99 19.68
C ARG A 21 19.47 6.17 19.84
N LYS A 22 19.08 6.80 18.72
CA LYS A 22 18.14 7.93 18.77
C LYS A 22 16.76 7.52 19.25
N LEU A 23 16.28 6.36 18.85
CA LEU A 23 15.03 5.78 19.35
C LEU A 23 15.12 5.50 20.87
N ALA A 24 16.24 4.98 21.35
CA ALA A 24 16.47 4.69 22.77
C ALA A 24 16.38 5.96 23.61
N GLU A 25 17.03 7.03 23.19
CA GLU A 25 16.96 8.38 23.81
C GLU A 25 15.51 8.90 23.88
N LEU A 26 14.77 8.84 22.76
CA LEU A 26 13.38 9.34 22.68
C LEU A 26 12.40 8.55 23.55
N ILE A 27 12.60 7.26 23.68
CA ILE A 27 11.67 6.35 24.38
C ILE A 27 12.03 6.20 25.85
N GLY A 28 13.28 6.53 26.24
CA GLY A 28 13.79 6.36 27.59
C GLY A 28 14.12 4.90 27.93
N VAL A 29 14.77 4.19 27.00
CA VAL A 29 15.22 2.79 27.19
C VAL A 29 16.65 2.62 26.67
N SER A 30 17.30 1.47 26.93
CA SER A 30 18.62 1.19 26.39
C SER A 30 18.59 0.87 24.88
N GLN A 31 19.66 1.20 24.15
CA GLN A 31 19.80 0.87 22.74
C GLN A 31 19.64 -0.65 22.47
N PRO A 32 20.22 -1.59 23.24
CA PRO A 32 19.99 -3.02 23.03
C PRO A 32 18.51 -3.42 23.17
N THR A 33 17.75 -2.72 24.02
CA THR A 33 16.29 -2.93 24.14
C THR A 33 15.56 -2.54 22.87
N VAL A 34 15.94 -1.41 22.25
CA VAL A 34 15.38 -0.99 20.96
C VAL A 34 15.72 -1.99 19.86
N THR A 35 16.98 -2.38 19.74
CA THR A 35 17.46 -3.35 18.72
C THR A 35 16.70 -4.68 18.81
N ARG A 36 16.56 -5.23 20.01
CA ARG A 36 15.78 -6.47 20.23
C ARG A 36 14.32 -6.28 19.89
N THR A 37 13.74 -5.12 20.23
CA THR A 37 12.33 -4.81 19.98
C THR A 37 12.06 -4.67 18.50
N ARG A 38 12.92 -3.95 17.75
CA ARG A 38 12.85 -3.82 16.29
C ARG A 38 12.92 -5.21 15.62
N SER A 39 13.89 -6.01 15.99
CA SER A 39 14.03 -7.39 15.48
C SER A 39 12.79 -8.23 15.75
N LYS A 40 12.18 -8.09 16.93
CA LYS A 40 10.94 -8.80 17.27
C LYS A 40 9.75 -8.32 16.45
N LEU A 41 9.61 -7.00 16.19
CA LEU A 41 8.55 -6.44 15.35
C LEU A 41 8.63 -6.93 13.89
N VAL A 42 9.84 -7.12 13.38
CA VAL A 42 10.08 -7.71 12.06
C VAL A 42 9.76 -9.21 12.06
N LYS A 43 10.34 -9.97 13.02
CA LYS A 43 10.17 -11.43 13.09
C LYS A 43 8.71 -11.86 13.26
N ASN A 44 7.90 -11.10 13.99
CA ASN A 44 6.49 -11.42 14.19
C ASN A 44 5.56 -10.80 13.12
N GLY A 45 6.11 -10.21 12.05
CA GLY A 45 5.35 -9.67 10.93
C GLY A 45 4.61 -8.34 11.20
N THR A 46 4.81 -7.71 12.38
CA THR A 46 4.24 -6.38 12.66
C THR A 46 4.84 -5.33 11.73
N ILE A 47 6.14 -5.41 11.47
CA ILE A 47 6.83 -4.66 10.41
C ILE A 47 7.08 -5.64 9.27
N ARG A 48 6.40 -5.44 8.14
CA ARG A 48 6.55 -6.27 6.94
C ARG A 48 7.73 -5.83 6.08
N ASN A 49 7.88 -4.51 5.92
CA ASN A 49 8.88 -3.90 5.04
C ASN A 49 9.38 -2.57 5.59
N PHE A 50 10.60 -2.21 5.20
CA PHE A 50 11.13 -0.85 5.28
C PHE A 50 11.14 -0.28 3.87
N MET A 51 10.41 0.80 3.64
CA MET A 51 10.30 1.43 2.32
C MET A 51 10.42 2.94 2.43
N ILE A 52 10.78 3.56 1.33
CA ILE A 52 10.67 5.01 1.14
C ILE A 52 9.35 5.33 0.44
N ILE A 53 8.83 6.51 0.69
CA ILE A 53 7.70 7.08 -0.05
C ILE A 53 8.30 8.25 -0.85
N PRO A 54 8.47 8.09 -2.18
CA PRO A 54 8.99 9.15 -3.01
C PRO A 54 7.92 10.21 -3.29
N ASP A 55 8.36 11.35 -3.80
CA ASP A 55 7.48 12.24 -4.56
C ASP A 55 7.22 11.57 -5.91
N PHE A 56 6.03 11.03 -6.10
CA PHE A 56 5.69 10.22 -7.27
C PHE A 56 5.77 11.02 -8.58
N ALA A 57 5.40 12.30 -8.57
CA ALA A 57 5.51 13.17 -9.72
C ALA A 57 6.98 13.36 -10.12
N LYS A 58 7.90 13.56 -9.16
CA LYS A 58 9.33 13.73 -9.43
C LYS A 58 10.01 12.49 -9.99
N ILE A 59 9.45 11.31 -9.76
CA ILE A 59 9.97 10.07 -10.37
C ILE A 59 9.21 9.66 -11.65
N GLY A 60 8.38 10.59 -12.18
CA GLY A 60 7.76 10.48 -13.49
C GLY A 60 6.42 9.78 -13.55
N PHE A 61 5.69 9.68 -12.44
CA PHE A 61 4.30 9.27 -12.45
C PHE A 61 3.37 10.48 -12.48
N GLU A 62 2.37 10.46 -13.34
CA GLU A 62 1.38 11.54 -13.50
C GLU A 62 0.04 11.18 -12.87
N ILE A 63 -0.29 9.88 -12.84
CA ILE A 63 -1.60 9.39 -12.45
C ILE A 63 -1.47 8.30 -11.39
N MET A 64 -2.25 8.43 -10.33
CA MET A 64 -2.63 7.32 -9.45
C MET A 64 -4.08 6.94 -9.76
N ALA A 65 -4.31 5.69 -10.15
CA ALA A 65 -5.65 5.17 -10.38
C ALA A 65 -6.13 4.34 -9.19
N ILE A 66 -7.35 4.61 -8.74
CA ILE A 66 -8.09 3.77 -7.79
C ILE A 66 -9.17 3.07 -8.61
N THR A 67 -8.98 1.77 -8.81
CA THR A 67 -9.90 0.92 -9.57
C THR A 67 -10.72 0.08 -8.61
N THR A 68 -12.03 0.10 -8.75
CA THR A 68 -12.95 -0.77 -8.02
C THR A 68 -13.66 -1.70 -8.99
N GLY A 69 -14.05 -2.87 -8.53
CA GLY A 69 -14.72 -3.86 -9.37
C GLY A 69 -15.67 -4.75 -8.61
N VAL A 70 -16.46 -5.49 -9.37
CA VAL A 70 -17.35 -6.54 -8.88
C VAL A 70 -16.87 -7.87 -9.46
N TYR A 71 -16.64 -8.85 -8.62
CA TYR A 71 -16.29 -10.18 -9.07
C TYR A 71 -17.51 -10.94 -9.58
N LYS A 72 -17.37 -11.62 -10.70
CA LYS A 72 -18.36 -12.61 -11.16
C LYS A 72 -18.40 -13.82 -10.23
N VAL A 73 -19.57 -14.39 -10.03
CA VAL A 73 -19.82 -15.58 -9.19
C VAL A 73 -20.59 -16.60 -10.02
N PRO A 74 -20.23 -17.91 -9.99
CA PRO A 74 -19.15 -18.53 -9.23
C PRO A 74 -17.77 -18.31 -9.87
N ARG A 75 -16.70 -18.37 -9.04
CA ARG A 75 -15.30 -18.24 -9.49
C ARG A 75 -14.65 -19.62 -9.49
N SER A 76 -14.15 -20.05 -10.66
CA SER A 76 -13.33 -21.25 -10.72
C SER A 76 -11.94 -21.01 -10.11
N LYS A 77 -11.28 -22.08 -9.68
CA LYS A 77 -9.91 -22.00 -9.16
C LYS A 77 -8.94 -21.46 -10.21
N GLU A 78 -9.12 -21.84 -11.47
CA GLU A 78 -8.30 -21.40 -12.58
C GLU A 78 -8.41 -19.88 -12.80
N LEU A 79 -9.62 -19.32 -12.73
CA LEU A 79 -9.82 -17.86 -12.84
C LEU A 79 -9.16 -17.10 -11.70
N ILE A 80 -9.18 -17.64 -10.48
CA ILE A 80 -8.50 -17.03 -9.34
C ILE A 80 -6.98 -17.05 -9.54
N GLU A 81 -6.42 -18.17 -10.01
CA GLU A 81 -5.00 -18.32 -10.31
C GLU A 81 -4.57 -17.40 -11.48
N LYS A 82 -5.41 -17.28 -12.53
CA LYS A 82 -5.20 -16.34 -13.65
C LYS A 82 -5.12 -14.90 -13.12
N GLY A 83 -6.07 -14.49 -12.27
CA GLY A 83 -6.07 -13.18 -11.63
C GLY A 83 -4.79 -12.93 -10.82
N GLN A 84 -4.36 -13.89 -10.00
CA GLN A 84 -3.15 -13.76 -9.19
C GLN A 84 -1.89 -13.61 -10.06
N LYS A 85 -1.79 -14.36 -11.17
CA LYS A 85 -0.69 -14.22 -12.12
C LYS A 85 -0.68 -12.84 -12.78
N TRP A 86 -1.85 -12.34 -13.15
CA TRP A 86 -2.01 -11.02 -13.75
C TRP A 86 -1.55 -9.91 -12.78
N PHE A 87 -1.99 -9.93 -11.51
CA PHE A 87 -1.54 -8.98 -10.49
C PHE A 87 -0.02 -9.02 -10.28
N ASN A 88 0.58 -10.21 -10.23
CA ASN A 88 2.02 -10.37 -10.05
C ASN A 88 2.85 -9.87 -11.24
N LYS A 89 2.28 -9.88 -12.46
CA LYS A 89 2.91 -9.37 -13.68
C LYS A 89 2.96 -7.84 -13.71
N HIS A 90 2.01 -7.16 -13.07
CA HIS A 90 1.84 -5.70 -13.15
C HIS A 90 2.49 -4.99 -11.97
N SER A 91 3.77 -4.60 -12.12
CA SER A 91 4.57 -3.93 -11.07
C SER A 91 4.10 -2.51 -10.74
N ASN A 92 3.28 -1.89 -11.58
CA ASN A 92 2.65 -0.60 -11.33
C ASN A 92 1.47 -0.68 -10.35
N ILE A 93 1.00 -1.87 -10.00
CA ILE A 93 0.00 -2.09 -8.95
C ILE A 93 0.70 -2.16 -7.60
N ILE A 94 0.38 -1.21 -6.72
CA ILE A 94 0.97 -1.14 -5.38
C ILE A 94 0.10 -1.73 -4.28
N PHE A 95 -1.20 -1.87 -4.57
CA PHE A 95 -2.16 -2.45 -3.64
C PHE A 95 -3.32 -3.07 -4.41
N ALA A 96 -3.72 -4.27 -4.02
CA ALA A 96 -4.95 -4.89 -4.48
C ALA A 96 -5.54 -5.74 -3.34
N SER A 97 -6.84 -5.64 -3.13
CA SER A 97 -7.53 -6.37 -2.07
C SER A 97 -9.01 -6.56 -2.38
N ARG A 98 -9.62 -7.48 -1.65
CA ARG A 98 -11.08 -7.49 -1.51
C ARG A 98 -11.51 -6.28 -0.68
N CYS A 99 -12.67 -5.74 -1.02
CA CYS A 99 -13.32 -4.68 -0.24
C CYS A 99 -14.81 -5.00 -0.09
N GLN A 100 -15.52 -4.16 0.64
CA GLN A 100 -16.97 -4.21 0.76
C GLN A 100 -17.51 -2.79 0.89
N GLY A 101 -18.45 -2.43 0.04
CA GLY A 101 -19.12 -1.14 0.04
C GLY A 101 -19.40 -0.64 -1.37
N MET A 102 -20.38 0.26 -1.53
CA MET A 102 -20.78 0.88 -2.80
C MET A 102 -21.08 -0.14 -3.93
N GLY A 103 -21.54 -1.35 -3.58
CA GLY A 103 -21.73 -2.43 -4.55
C GLY A 103 -20.46 -3.00 -5.15
N LYS A 104 -19.28 -2.74 -4.55
CA LYS A 104 -17.97 -3.24 -4.99
C LYS A 104 -17.41 -4.24 -4.00
N ASP A 105 -16.65 -5.22 -4.49
CA ASP A 105 -15.99 -6.24 -3.70
C ASP A 105 -14.48 -6.39 -3.98
N ALA A 106 -13.96 -5.57 -4.90
CA ALA A 106 -12.54 -5.46 -5.23
C ALA A 106 -12.07 -4.02 -5.31
N VAL A 107 -10.85 -3.76 -4.87
CA VAL A 107 -10.16 -2.47 -4.99
C VAL A 107 -8.69 -2.68 -5.35
N MET A 108 -8.16 -1.80 -6.19
CA MET A 108 -6.78 -1.79 -6.63
C MET A 108 -6.27 -0.34 -6.70
N ILE A 109 -4.99 -0.13 -6.40
CA ILE A 109 -4.29 1.14 -6.59
C ILE A 109 -3.10 0.90 -7.50
N SER A 110 -3.02 1.66 -8.59
CA SER A 110 -1.93 1.59 -9.57
C SER A 110 -1.41 2.97 -9.94
N PHE A 111 -0.14 3.02 -10.37
CA PHE A 111 0.53 4.25 -10.81
C PHE A 111 0.87 4.18 -12.29
N HIS A 112 0.70 5.31 -12.99
CA HIS A 112 0.92 5.41 -14.43
C HIS A 112 1.67 6.70 -14.77
N ARG A 113 2.55 6.60 -15.79
CA ARG A 113 3.37 7.73 -16.27
C ARG A 113 2.59 8.68 -17.19
N SER A 114 1.48 8.18 -17.78
CA SER A 114 0.64 8.97 -18.67
C SER A 114 -0.76 8.38 -18.73
N TYR A 115 -1.69 9.15 -19.30
CA TYR A 115 -3.03 8.64 -19.60
C TYR A 115 -3.01 7.49 -20.61
N ALA A 116 -2.10 7.53 -21.59
CA ALA A 116 -1.97 6.44 -22.57
C ALA A 116 -1.54 5.12 -21.93
N GLU A 117 -0.60 5.17 -20.96
CA GLU A 117 -0.20 3.98 -20.18
C GLU A 117 -1.36 3.45 -19.33
N TYR A 118 -2.12 4.35 -18.71
CA TYR A 118 -3.32 3.98 -17.95
C TYR A 118 -4.38 3.33 -18.85
N ASP A 119 -4.67 3.90 -20.02
CA ASP A 119 -5.66 3.36 -20.96
C ASP A 119 -5.27 1.96 -21.45
N ALA A 120 -4.01 1.78 -21.81
CA ALA A 120 -3.47 0.46 -22.18
C ALA A 120 -3.61 -0.56 -21.05
N PHE A 121 -3.34 -0.16 -19.82
CA PHE A 121 -3.50 -1.00 -18.63
C PHE A 121 -4.96 -1.40 -18.39
N VAL A 122 -5.91 -0.49 -18.55
CA VAL A 122 -7.35 -0.79 -18.39
C VAL A 122 -7.84 -1.73 -19.49
N ASN A 123 -7.34 -1.57 -20.70
CA ASN A 123 -7.67 -2.46 -21.82
C ASN A 123 -7.11 -3.87 -21.59
N ASP A 124 -5.88 -4.01 -21.07
CA ASP A 124 -5.29 -5.29 -20.68
C ASP A 124 -6.08 -5.94 -19.52
N LEU A 125 -6.47 -5.15 -18.51
CA LEU A 125 -7.33 -5.62 -17.42
C LEU A 125 -8.63 -6.23 -17.92
N LYS A 126 -9.32 -5.54 -18.83
CA LYS A 126 -10.58 -5.99 -19.42
C LYS A 126 -10.39 -7.25 -20.28
N ALA A 127 -9.35 -7.29 -21.09
CA ALA A 127 -9.04 -8.43 -21.96
C ALA A 127 -8.70 -9.69 -21.15
N GLU A 128 -7.87 -9.54 -20.12
CA GLU A 128 -7.36 -10.69 -19.37
C GLU A 128 -8.28 -11.14 -18.23
N LEU A 129 -8.93 -10.20 -17.55
CA LEU A 129 -9.75 -10.46 -16.36
C LEU A 129 -11.25 -10.19 -16.56
N GLY A 130 -11.71 -9.90 -17.77
CA GLY A 130 -13.14 -9.67 -18.06
C GLY A 130 -14.06 -10.86 -17.74
N GLU A 131 -13.53 -12.07 -17.68
CA GLU A 131 -14.27 -13.25 -17.21
C GLU A 131 -14.38 -13.31 -15.68
N LEU A 132 -13.44 -12.70 -14.95
CA LEU A 132 -13.39 -12.70 -13.49
C LEU A 132 -14.14 -11.49 -12.89
N ILE A 133 -14.17 -10.36 -13.61
CA ILE A 133 -14.70 -9.08 -13.15
C ILE A 133 -15.91 -8.71 -14.01
N GLU A 134 -17.05 -8.43 -13.38
CA GLU A 134 -18.27 -8.03 -14.07
C GLU A 134 -18.18 -6.59 -14.61
N GLY A 135 -17.49 -5.72 -13.88
CA GLY A 135 -17.27 -4.34 -14.27
C GLY A 135 -16.25 -3.66 -13.36
N SER A 136 -15.63 -2.61 -13.90
CA SER A 136 -14.69 -1.79 -13.13
C SER A 136 -15.02 -0.31 -13.26
N GLU A 137 -14.87 0.41 -12.17
CA GLU A 137 -14.93 1.87 -12.12
C GLU A 137 -13.56 2.40 -11.69
N ASN A 138 -13.17 3.53 -12.26
CA ASN A 138 -11.84 4.08 -12.07
C ASN A 138 -11.94 5.54 -11.63
N MET A 139 -11.23 5.87 -10.55
CA MET A 139 -10.98 7.24 -10.11
C MET A 139 -9.53 7.58 -10.40
N LEU A 140 -9.29 8.63 -11.17
CA LEU A 140 -7.94 9.09 -11.51
C LEU A 140 -7.58 10.29 -10.66
N VAL A 141 -6.43 10.21 -10.00
CA VAL A 141 -5.85 11.27 -9.20
C VAL A 141 -4.62 11.79 -9.93
N SER A 142 -4.63 13.08 -10.30
CA SER A 142 -3.45 13.74 -10.85
C SER A 142 -2.40 13.94 -9.76
N LEU A 143 -1.20 13.43 -9.99
CA LEU A 143 -0.08 13.56 -9.05
C LEU A 143 0.64 14.91 -9.19
N ASN A 144 0.39 15.63 -10.28
CA ASN A 144 0.86 17.00 -10.51
C ASN A 144 -0.15 18.06 -10.01
N GLY A 145 -1.30 17.63 -9.48
CA GLY A 145 -2.36 18.51 -9.00
C GLY A 145 -2.18 18.92 -7.54
N PHE A 146 -3.20 19.60 -7.00
CA PHE A 146 -3.24 19.96 -5.58
C PHE A 146 -3.41 18.72 -4.70
N VAL A 147 -2.48 18.53 -3.78
CA VAL A 147 -2.50 17.45 -2.77
C VAL A 147 -2.74 18.07 -1.40
N ALA A 148 -3.93 17.90 -0.85
CA ALA A 148 -4.30 18.43 0.47
C ALA A 148 -3.47 17.80 1.60
N LYS A 149 -3.13 16.50 1.47
CA LYS A 149 -2.31 15.78 2.43
C LYS A 149 -1.47 14.74 1.69
N PRO A 150 -0.14 14.86 1.69
CA PRO A 150 0.72 13.91 0.99
C PRO A 150 0.63 12.51 1.61
N PHE A 151 0.81 11.49 0.78
CA PHE A 151 0.81 10.11 1.24
C PHE A 151 1.90 9.87 2.29
N GLY A 152 1.53 9.28 3.41
CA GLY A 152 2.49 8.99 4.47
C GLY A 152 1.88 8.25 5.65
N LEU A 153 2.63 7.29 6.19
CA LEU A 153 2.21 6.49 7.34
C LEU A 153 2.48 7.16 8.69
N LYS A 154 3.27 8.25 8.70
CA LYS A 154 3.57 9.02 9.93
C LYS A 154 2.31 9.54 10.65
N TYR A 155 1.25 9.79 9.91
CA TYR A 155 -0.02 10.27 10.45
C TYR A 155 -0.74 9.22 11.29
N LEU A 156 -0.47 7.93 11.08
CA LEU A 156 -1.02 6.85 11.89
C LEU A 156 -0.36 6.74 13.27
N ALA A 157 0.81 7.35 13.46
CA ALA A 157 1.55 7.27 14.72
C ALA A 157 0.71 7.76 15.91
N GLU A 158 -0.01 8.88 15.75
CA GLU A 158 -0.87 9.48 16.78
C GLU A 158 -2.03 8.54 17.18
N HIS A 159 -2.64 7.83 16.20
CA HIS A 159 -3.73 6.88 16.46
C HIS A 159 -3.26 5.60 17.15
N ILE A 160 -1.98 5.27 17.05
CA ILE A 160 -1.40 4.10 17.72
C ILE A 160 -1.02 4.47 19.17
N GLU A 161 -0.70 5.72 19.46
CA GLU A 161 -0.33 6.17 20.81
C GLU A 161 -1.51 6.11 21.80
N THR A 162 -2.73 6.29 21.31
CA THR A 162 -3.97 6.11 22.09
C THR A 162 -4.27 4.64 22.31
#